data_a3e1d78bbb1d5fdf9a0e611fa97bf31e
#
_entry.id   a3e1d78bbb1d5fdf9a0e611fa97bf31e
#
_cell.length_a   1.000
_cell.length_b   1.000
_cell.length_c   1.000
_cell.angle_alpha   90.00
_cell.angle_beta   90.00
_cell.angle_gamma   90.00
#
_symmetry.space_group_name_H-M   'P 1'
#
loop_
_entity.id
_entity.type
_entity.pdbx_description
1 polymer ?
#
loop_
_entity_poly.entity_id
_entity_poly.type
_entity_poly.pdbx_seq_one_letter_code
_entity_poly.pdbx_strand_id
1 'polypeptide(L)'
;SEADLNHPMLRDVVPMAPKRTLVTGCDGQLGHAVRRLAEERGVAKDFDFCDIDTFDMSVPDAYAQYDGSLYGTVINCGAYTAVDKAETSEGRAAAWKANATGPALLARTCSEHGITLVHVSSDYVFDGTAEVHDEDEPFSPLSVYGQTKAAGDIAVAGCPRHYIMRSSWVIGEGRNFVKTMRGLSDRVAAPDDKLDKITVVDDQLGRLTFTRDMAEAIFHVLDAKAPYGT
;
A
#
# COMPACT_ATOMS: atom_id res chain seq x y z
N SER A 1 44.40 -16.00 -2.44
CA SER A 1 45.62 -15.41 -3.03
C SER A 1 45.23 -14.58 -4.25
N GLU A 2 46.06 -13.63 -4.71
CA GLU A 2 45.81 -12.84 -5.92
C GLU A 2 45.59 -13.69 -7.18
N ALA A 3 46.07 -14.94 -7.17
CA ALA A 3 45.87 -15.91 -8.25
C ALA A 3 44.42 -16.41 -8.34
N ASP A 4 43.68 -16.46 -7.23
CA ASP A 4 42.28 -16.93 -7.19
C ASP A 4 41.33 -15.89 -7.77
N LEU A 5 41.68 -14.60 -7.73
CA LEU A 5 40.92 -13.50 -8.30
C LEU A 5 41.02 -13.42 -9.85
N ASN A 6 41.99 -14.13 -10.45
CA ASN A 6 42.23 -14.18 -11.91
C ASN A 6 41.66 -15.43 -12.59
N HIS A 7 40.81 -16.23 -11.89
CA HIS A 7 40.18 -17.38 -12.50
C HIS A 7 39.27 -16.96 -13.67
N PRO A 8 39.34 -17.59 -14.85
CA PRO A 8 38.53 -17.20 -16.02
C PRO A 8 37.03 -17.11 -15.77
N MET A 9 36.47 -17.94 -14.87
CA MET A 9 35.07 -17.88 -14.48
C MET A 9 34.69 -16.64 -13.66
N LEU A 10 35.66 -15.91 -13.11
CA LEU A 10 35.38 -14.67 -12.32
C LEU A 10 35.47 -13.40 -13.19
N ARG A 11 35.99 -13.50 -14.43
CA ARG A 11 36.15 -12.34 -15.31
C ARG A 11 34.85 -11.85 -15.95
N ASP A 12 33.83 -12.70 -15.96
CA ASP A 12 32.52 -12.41 -16.59
C ASP A 12 31.40 -12.12 -15.56
N VAL A 13 31.75 -11.91 -14.29
CA VAL A 13 30.77 -11.46 -13.30
C VAL A 13 30.50 -9.97 -13.55
N VAL A 14 29.50 -9.71 -14.39
CA VAL A 14 28.96 -8.35 -14.53
C VAL A 14 28.33 -7.99 -13.18
N PRO A 15 28.76 -6.89 -12.52
CA PRO A 15 28.09 -6.42 -11.31
C PRO A 15 26.62 -6.21 -11.64
N MET A 16 25.74 -6.94 -10.95
CA MET A 16 24.31 -6.69 -11.08
C MET A 16 24.02 -5.24 -10.66
N ALA A 17 23.37 -4.49 -11.53
CA ALA A 17 22.91 -3.16 -11.19
C ALA A 17 22.09 -3.21 -9.89
N PRO A 18 22.17 -2.19 -9.02
CA PRO A 18 21.34 -2.11 -7.84
C PRO A 18 19.87 -2.22 -8.27
N LYS A 19 19.12 -3.10 -7.61
CA LYS A 19 17.72 -3.28 -7.93
C LYS A 19 16.90 -2.09 -7.44
N ARG A 20 15.96 -1.66 -8.29
CA ARG A 20 15.08 -0.52 -8.06
C ARG A 20 13.90 -0.88 -7.13
N THR A 21 13.22 0.14 -6.65
CA THR A 21 11.94 0.02 -5.94
C THR A 21 10.80 0.55 -6.82
N LEU A 22 9.76 -0.23 -7.01
CA LEU A 22 8.52 0.21 -7.65
C LEU A 22 7.51 0.62 -6.57
N VAL A 23 6.88 1.79 -6.73
CA VAL A 23 5.80 2.26 -5.85
C VAL A 23 4.54 2.39 -6.68
N THR A 24 3.49 1.63 -6.34
CA THR A 24 2.17 1.72 -6.95
C THR A 24 1.25 2.62 -6.13
N GLY A 25 0.27 3.28 -6.77
CA GLY A 25 -0.60 4.24 -6.08
C GLY A 25 0.14 5.49 -5.60
N CYS A 26 1.09 5.96 -6.43
CA CYS A 26 2.01 7.04 -6.04
C CYS A 26 1.33 8.41 -5.88
N ASP A 27 0.16 8.62 -6.48
CA ASP A 27 -0.60 9.87 -6.41
C ASP A 27 -1.59 9.88 -5.23
N GLY A 28 -1.67 8.77 -4.47
CA GLY A 28 -2.39 8.69 -3.21
C GLY A 28 -1.64 9.35 -2.05
N GLN A 29 -2.35 9.54 -0.92
CA GLN A 29 -1.80 10.18 0.29
C GLN A 29 -0.48 9.54 0.75
N LEU A 30 -0.44 8.20 0.82
CA LEU A 30 0.76 7.49 1.26
C LEU A 30 1.84 7.45 0.17
N GLY A 31 1.47 7.30 -1.10
CA GLY A 31 2.40 7.34 -2.22
C GLY A 31 3.17 8.66 -2.28
N HIS A 32 2.51 9.80 -2.06
CA HIS A 32 3.17 11.10 -1.92
C HIS A 32 4.16 11.14 -0.73
N ALA A 33 3.80 10.55 0.41
CA ALA A 33 4.68 10.52 1.58
C ALA A 33 5.91 9.63 1.34
N VAL A 34 5.75 8.49 0.68
CA VAL A 34 6.87 7.60 0.27
C VAL A 34 7.80 8.32 -0.70
N ARG A 35 7.25 9.01 -1.71
CA ARG A 35 8.04 9.80 -2.67
C ARG A 35 8.85 10.88 -1.97
N ARG A 36 8.21 11.69 -1.11
CA ARG A 36 8.88 12.75 -0.35
C ARG A 36 10.00 12.20 0.53
N LEU A 37 9.75 11.10 1.23
CA LEU A 37 10.76 10.48 2.07
C LEU A 37 11.95 9.95 1.26
N ALA A 38 11.70 9.36 0.07
CA ALA A 38 12.77 8.94 -0.84
C ALA A 38 13.62 10.13 -1.34
N GLU A 39 12.98 11.27 -1.62
CA GLU A 39 13.66 12.52 -2.00
C GLU A 39 14.51 13.05 -0.85
N GLU A 40 13.96 13.16 0.36
CA GLU A 40 14.67 13.62 1.56
C GLU A 40 15.88 12.74 1.91
N ARG A 41 15.78 11.43 1.68
CA ARG A 41 16.88 10.47 1.86
C ARG A 41 17.88 10.46 0.69
N GLY A 42 17.61 11.17 -0.41
CA GLY A 42 18.46 11.21 -1.60
C GLY A 42 18.48 9.93 -2.41
N VAL A 43 17.48 9.05 -2.24
CA VAL A 43 17.38 7.75 -2.93
C VAL A 43 16.30 7.71 -4.01
N ALA A 44 15.57 8.78 -4.25
CA ALA A 44 14.44 8.82 -5.20
C ALA A 44 14.83 8.38 -6.63
N LYS A 45 16.08 8.53 -7.04
CA LYS A 45 16.60 8.06 -8.33
C LYS A 45 16.53 6.54 -8.51
N ASP A 46 16.46 5.79 -7.42
CA ASP A 46 16.39 4.34 -7.39
C ASP A 46 14.93 3.83 -7.29
N PHE A 47 13.95 4.77 -7.37
CA PHE A 47 12.53 4.50 -7.30
C PHE A 47 11.85 4.79 -8.64
N ASP A 48 10.87 3.95 -8.99
CA ASP A 48 9.89 4.20 -10.04
C ASP A 48 8.52 4.35 -9.39
N PHE A 49 7.81 5.41 -9.74
CA PHE A 49 6.50 5.74 -9.18
C PHE A 49 5.44 5.63 -10.26
N CYS A 50 4.40 4.84 -10.00
CA CYS A 50 3.30 4.62 -10.93
C CYS A 50 1.94 4.69 -10.22
N ASP A 51 0.91 5.02 -10.99
CA ASP A 51 -0.47 4.99 -10.56
C ASP A 51 -1.34 4.26 -11.59
N ILE A 52 -2.64 4.16 -11.37
CA ILE A 52 -3.56 3.35 -12.17
C ILE A 52 -3.58 3.71 -13.66
N ASP A 53 -3.31 4.95 -14.01
CA ASP A 53 -3.24 5.43 -15.40
C ASP A 53 -1.99 4.95 -16.15
N THR A 54 -0.90 4.68 -15.43
CA THR A 54 0.36 4.18 -15.99
C THR A 54 0.58 2.69 -15.72
N PHE A 55 0.08 2.18 -14.61
CA PHE A 55 0.16 0.78 -14.23
C PHE A 55 -1.06 0.33 -13.42
N ASP A 56 -2.08 -0.17 -14.10
CA ASP A 56 -3.20 -0.85 -13.43
C ASP A 56 -2.75 -2.25 -12.97
N MET A 57 -2.36 -2.37 -11.69
CA MET A 57 -1.87 -3.62 -11.10
C MET A 57 -2.87 -4.79 -11.17
N SER A 58 -4.14 -4.52 -11.50
CA SER A 58 -5.18 -5.54 -11.63
C SER A 58 -5.35 -6.08 -13.06
N VAL A 59 -4.55 -5.56 -14.01
CA VAL A 59 -4.57 -5.96 -15.43
C VAL A 59 -3.32 -6.79 -15.73
N PRO A 60 -3.45 -8.10 -16.09
CA PRO A 60 -2.28 -8.94 -16.37
C PRO A 60 -1.35 -8.38 -17.44
N ASP A 61 -1.91 -7.80 -18.52
CA ASP A 61 -1.13 -7.28 -19.63
C ASP A 61 -0.28 -6.04 -19.23
N ALA A 62 -0.65 -5.34 -18.17
CA ALA A 62 0.13 -4.19 -17.67
C ALA A 62 1.52 -4.63 -17.19
N TYR A 63 1.66 -5.86 -16.73
CA TYR A 63 2.95 -6.39 -16.25
C TYR A 63 3.97 -6.61 -17.38
N ALA A 64 3.53 -6.74 -18.63
CA ALA A 64 4.43 -6.92 -19.77
C ALA A 64 5.35 -5.71 -20.02
N GLN A 65 4.97 -4.52 -19.56
CA GLN A 65 5.79 -3.30 -19.69
C GLN A 65 6.79 -3.11 -18.54
N TYR A 66 6.69 -3.92 -17.48
CA TYR A 66 7.57 -3.85 -16.31
C TYR A 66 8.46 -5.11 -16.26
N ASP A 67 9.76 -4.91 -16.49
CA ASP A 67 10.72 -6.00 -16.31
C ASP A 67 10.93 -6.24 -14.81
N GLY A 68 10.32 -7.30 -14.27
CA GLY A 68 10.44 -7.68 -12.87
C GLY A 68 11.88 -7.92 -12.42
N SER A 69 12.81 -8.22 -13.35
CA SER A 69 14.22 -8.42 -13.00
C SER A 69 14.92 -7.16 -12.51
N LEU A 70 14.39 -5.97 -12.85
CA LEU A 70 14.93 -4.66 -12.44
C LEU A 70 14.62 -4.32 -10.98
N TYR A 71 13.59 -4.92 -10.41
CA TYR A 71 13.10 -4.54 -9.08
C TYR A 71 13.55 -5.52 -7.99
N GLY A 72 13.93 -4.95 -6.86
CA GLY A 72 14.19 -5.68 -5.60
C GLY A 72 13.06 -5.54 -4.60
N THR A 73 12.28 -4.46 -4.74
CA THR A 73 11.17 -4.12 -3.85
C THR A 73 10.00 -3.55 -4.63
N VAL A 74 8.79 -3.90 -4.21
CA VAL A 74 7.54 -3.24 -4.61
C VAL A 74 6.86 -2.73 -3.35
N ILE A 75 6.46 -1.45 -3.33
CA ILE A 75 5.67 -0.84 -2.27
C ILE A 75 4.27 -0.56 -2.85
N ASN A 76 3.29 -1.34 -2.44
CA ASN A 76 1.91 -1.18 -2.89
C ASN A 76 1.13 -0.24 -1.96
N CYS A 77 1.01 1.03 -2.37
CA CYS A 77 0.17 2.05 -1.76
C CYS A 77 -1.20 2.18 -2.45
N GLY A 78 -1.41 1.50 -3.59
CA GLY A 78 -2.65 1.57 -4.37
C GLY A 78 -3.77 0.77 -3.74
N ALA A 79 -4.94 1.38 -3.61
CA ALA A 79 -6.15 0.72 -3.12
C ALA A 79 -7.42 1.47 -3.55
N TYR A 80 -8.53 0.75 -3.67
CA TYR A 80 -9.87 1.34 -3.67
C TYR A 80 -10.27 1.64 -2.23
N THR A 81 -10.56 2.90 -1.90
CA THR A 81 -10.76 3.37 -0.52
C THR A 81 -12.14 3.96 -0.25
N ALA A 82 -13.05 3.96 -1.23
CA ALA A 82 -14.41 4.48 -1.05
C ALA A 82 -15.30 3.40 -0.38
N VAL A 83 -15.20 3.30 0.95
CA VAL A 83 -15.81 2.25 1.78
C VAL A 83 -17.30 2.12 1.51
N ASP A 84 -18.08 3.19 1.64
CA ASP A 84 -19.53 3.18 1.45
C ASP A 84 -19.91 2.83 -0.01
N LYS A 85 -19.16 3.34 -0.99
CA LYS A 85 -19.41 3.03 -2.39
C LYS A 85 -19.11 1.57 -2.72
N ALA A 86 -18.22 0.91 -1.98
CA ALA A 86 -17.94 -0.52 -2.15
C ALA A 86 -19.17 -1.41 -1.92
N GLU A 87 -20.17 -0.94 -1.17
CA GLU A 87 -21.43 -1.68 -0.95
C GLU A 87 -22.35 -1.69 -2.19
N THR A 88 -22.15 -0.78 -3.15
CA THR A 88 -22.87 -0.80 -4.43
C THR A 88 -22.31 -1.89 -5.37
N SER A 89 -23.12 -2.35 -6.34
CA SER A 89 -22.66 -3.36 -7.32
C SER A 89 -21.42 -2.91 -8.11
N GLU A 90 -21.40 -1.64 -8.56
CA GLU A 90 -20.27 -1.08 -9.29
C GLU A 90 -19.04 -0.92 -8.39
N GLY A 91 -19.22 -0.33 -7.20
CA GLY A 91 -18.12 -0.12 -6.25
C GLY A 91 -17.52 -1.42 -5.74
N ARG A 92 -18.35 -2.45 -5.54
CA ARG A 92 -17.92 -3.81 -5.18
C ARG A 92 -16.97 -4.39 -6.21
N ALA A 93 -17.36 -4.35 -7.49
CA ALA A 93 -16.51 -4.84 -8.58
C ALA A 93 -15.17 -4.10 -8.64
N ALA A 94 -15.19 -2.76 -8.51
CA ALA A 94 -13.99 -1.94 -8.49
C ALA A 94 -13.12 -2.24 -7.25
N ALA A 95 -13.71 -2.41 -6.07
CA ALA A 95 -12.99 -2.74 -4.85
C ALA A 95 -12.32 -4.12 -4.95
N TRP A 96 -13.02 -5.15 -5.41
CA TRP A 96 -12.44 -6.47 -5.64
C TRP A 96 -11.30 -6.43 -6.65
N LYS A 97 -11.47 -5.68 -7.74
CA LYS A 97 -10.44 -5.52 -8.76
C LYS A 97 -9.16 -4.91 -8.16
N ALA A 98 -9.27 -3.78 -7.45
CA ALA A 98 -8.12 -3.05 -6.94
C ALA A 98 -7.51 -3.68 -5.68
N ASN A 99 -8.34 -4.16 -4.73
CA ASN A 99 -7.87 -4.58 -3.42
C ASN A 99 -7.58 -6.08 -3.31
N ALA A 100 -8.10 -6.92 -4.23
CA ALA A 100 -7.86 -8.36 -4.20
C ALA A 100 -7.11 -8.83 -5.45
N THR A 101 -7.64 -8.59 -6.67
CA THR A 101 -7.00 -9.05 -7.92
C THR A 101 -5.64 -8.39 -8.12
N GLY A 102 -5.53 -7.08 -7.92
CA GLY A 102 -4.27 -6.35 -8.05
C GLY A 102 -3.18 -6.90 -7.13
N PRO A 103 -3.40 -6.94 -5.79
CA PRO A 103 -2.44 -7.53 -4.86
C PRO A 103 -2.08 -8.99 -5.16
N ALA A 104 -3.03 -9.82 -5.65
CA ALA A 104 -2.75 -11.20 -6.04
C ALA A 104 -1.78 -11.28 -7.23
N LEU A 105 -1.96 -10.43 -8.24
CA LEU A 105 -1.05 -10.35 -9.39
C LEU A 105 0.33 -9.82 -8.98
N LEU A 106 0.39 -8.79 -8.14
CA LEU A 106 1.65 -8.29 -7.57
C LEU A 106 2.38 -9.37 -6.78
N ALA A 107 1.68 -10.07 -5.88
CA ALA A 107 2.27 -11.12 -5.05
C ALA A 107 2.83 -12.26 -5.91
N ARG A 108 2.12 -12.67 -6.96
CA ARG A 108 2.59 -13.66 -7.93
C ARG A 108 3.87 -13.19 -8.62
N THR A 109 3.85 -11.99 -9.19
CA THR A 109 5.01 -11.42 -9.90
C THR A 109 6.20 -11.25 -8.97
N CYS A 110 5.99 -10.75 -7.75
CA CYS A 110 7.04 -10.62 -6.75
C CYS A 110 7.65 -11.98 -6.38
N SER A 111 6.81 -13.02 -6.24
CA SER A 111 7.27 -14.39 -5.95
C SER A 111 8.13 -14.95 -7.10
N GLU A 112 7.69 -14.78 -8.34
CA GLU A 112 8.39 -15.25 -9.56
C GLU A 112 9.78 -14.62 -9.71
N HIS A 113 9.94 -13.35 -9.33
CA HIS A 113 11.20 -12.59 -9.47
C HIS A 113 11.99 -12.43 -8.16
N GLY A 114 11.54 -13.00 -7.05
CA GLY A 114 12.19 -12.88 -5.74
C GLY A 114 12.22 -11.45 -5.21
N ILE A 115 11.18 -10.66 -5.51
CA ILE A 115 10.98 -9.26 -5.10
C ILE A 115 10.37 -9.23 -3.70
N THR A 116 10.78 -8.28 -2.86
CA THR A 116 10.12 -8.01 -1.58
C THR A 116 8.88 -7.14 -1.82
N LEU A 117 7.71 -7.60 -1.39
CA LEU A 117 6.44 -6.89 -1.51
C LEU A 117 6.03 -6.28 -0.17
N VAL A 118 5.95 -4.96 -0.10
CA VAL A 118 5.30 -4.24 1.00
C VAL A 118 3.87 -3.91 0.58
N HIS A 119 2.88 -4.42 1.31
CA HIS A 119 1.46 -4.20 1.03
C HIS A 119 0.79 -3.45 2.17
N VAL A 120 0.16 -2.33 1.85
CA VAL A 120 -0.58 -1.54 2.83
C VAL A 120 -2.02 -2.01 2.88
N SER A 121 -2.44 -2.45 4.05
CA SER A 121 -3.78 -2.95 4.35
C SER A 121 -4.52 -2.06 5.37
N SER A 122 -5.57 -2.59 5.96
CA SER A 122 -6.49 -1.85 6.83
C SER A 122 -6.92 -2.70 8.02
N ASP A 123 -7.24 -2.05 9.12
CA ASP A 123 -7.94 -2.61 10.27
C ASP A 123 -9.36 -3.10 9.96
N TYR A 124 -9.98 -2.65 8.85
CA TYR A 124 -11.28 -3.15 8.36
C TYR A 124 -11.28 -4.65 8.00
N VAL A 125 -10.14 -5.31 8.02
CA VAL A 125 -10.05 -6.77 7.91
C VAL A 125 -10.56 -7.49 9.16
N PHE A 126 -10.81 -6.77 10.23
CA PHE A 126 -11.37 -7.22 11.50
C PHE A 126 -12.78 -6.66 11.72
N ASP A 127 -13.49 -7.17 12.73
CA ASP A 127 -14.87 -6.76 13.09
C ASP A 127 -14.93 -5.63 14.12
N GLY A 128 -13.79 -5.22 14.68
CA GLY A 128 -13.71 -4.14 15.66
C GLY A 128 -14.25 -4.50 17.06
N THR A 129 -14.45 -5.79 17.35
CA THR A 129 -14.96 -6.23 18.67
C THR A 129 -13.86 -6.30 19.73
N ALA A 130 -12.59 -6.42 19.32
CA ALA A 130 -11.44 -6.38 20.21
C ALA A 130 -10.93 -4.95 20.39
N GLU A 131 -10.45 -4.62 21.59
CA GLU A 131 -9.82 -3.32 21.85
C GLU A 131 -8.47 -3.17 21.14
N VAL A 132 -7.74 -4.27 21.00
CA VAL A 132 -6.48 -4.39 20.29
C VAL A 132 -6.58 -5.62 19.40
N HIS A 133 -6.22 -5.47 18.14
CA HIS A 133 -6.14 -6.55 17.16
C HIS A 133 -4.67 -6.95 16.97
N ASP A 134 -4.40 -8.23 17.04
CA ASP A 134 -3.08 -8.81 16.80
C ASP A 134 -2.90 -9.20 15.31
N GLU A 135 -1.65 -9.33 14.87
CA GLU A 135 -1.31 -9.66 13.49
C GLU A 135 -1.86 -11.03 13.05
N ASP A 136 -1.90 -12.00 13.98
CA ASP A 136 -2.35 -13.37 13.74
C ASP A 136 -3.85 -13.58 13.96
N GLU A 137 -4.60 -12.53 14.29
CA GLU A 137 -6.05 -12.63 14.50
C GLU A 137 -6.75 -13.05 13.19
N PRO A 138 -7.70 -14.01 13.25
CA PRO A 138 -8.49 -14.39 12.08
C PRO A 138 -9.27 -13.22 11.48
N PHE A 139 -9.31 -13.15 10.15
CA PHE A 139 -10.10 -12.14 9.46
C PHE A 139 -11.59 -12.26 9.79
N SER A 140 -12.22 -11.12 10.09
CA SER A 140 -13.65 -11.00 10.42
C SER A 140 -14.30 -9.74 9.80
N PRO A 141 -14.03 -9.41 8.52
CA PRO A 141 -14.44 -8.15 7.91
C PRO A 141 -15.96 -8.02 7.80
N LEU A 142 -16.52 -6.90 8.23
CA LEU A 142 -17.96 -6.61 8.18
C LEU A 142 -18.41 -6.00 6.85
N SER A 143 -17.55 -5.18 6.21
CA SER A 143 -17.86 -4.46 4.98
C SER A 143 -17.29 -5.13 3.75
N VAL A 144 -17.83 -4.83 2.57
CA VAL A 144 -17.24 -5.25 1.28
C VAL A 144 -15.81 -4.73 1.13
N TYR A 145 -15.55 -3.49 1.53
CA TYR A 145 -14.18 -2.95 1.53
C TYR A 145 -13.23 -3.84 2.37
N GLY A 146 -13.60 -4.13 3.61
CA GLY A 146 -12.82 -5.00 4.50
C GLY A 146 -12.60 -6.40 3.91
N GLN A 147 -13.65 -7.02 3.32
CA GLN A 147 -13.56 -8.32 2.64
C GLN A 147 -12.54 -8.28 1.51
N THR A 148 -12.54 -7.22 0.69
CA THR A 148 -11.59 -7.09 -0.42
C THR A 148 -10.16 -6.87 0.06
N LYS A 149 -9.96 -6.13 1.16
CA LYS A 149 -8.64 -5.94 1.78
C LYS A 149 -8.12 -7.25 2.39
N ALA A 150 -8.96 -7.99 3.11
CA ALA A 150 -8.61 -9.30 3.65
C ALA A 150 -8.23 -10.30 2.54
N ALA A 151 -8.97 -10.32 1.42
CA ALA A 151 -8.63 -11.15 0.27
C ALA A 151 -7.25 -10.77 -0.33
N GLY A 152 -6.93 -9.49 -0.38
CA GLY A 152 -5.60 -8.99 -0.77
C GLY A 152 -4.50 -9.45 0.20
N ASP A 153 -4.73 -9.33 1.50
CA ASP A 153 -3.80 -9.77 2.54
C ASP A 153 -3.49 -11.27 2.40
N ILE A 154 -4.53 -12.10 2.23
CA ILE A 154 -4.38 -13.56 2.02
C ILE A 154 -3.52 -13.85 0.78
N ALA A 155 -3.75 -13.12 -0.32
CA ALA A 155 -2.99 -13.31 -1.54
C ALA A 155 -1.51 -12.90 -1.36
N VAL A 156 -1.27 -11.77 -0.67
CA VAL A 156 0.08 -11.26 -0.39
C VAL A 156 0.83 -12.16 0.58
N ALA A 157 0.15 -12.73 1.58
CA ALA A 157 0.75 -13.68 2.53
C ALA A 157 1.31 -14.94 1.84
N GLY A 158 0.83 -15.27 0.62
CA GLY A 158 1.40 -16.31 -0.23
C GLY A 158 2.75 -15.95 -0.87
N CYS A 159 3.17 -14.68 -0.85
CA CYS A 159 4.47 -14.24 -1.34
C CYS A 159 5.54 -14.49 -0.27
N PRO A 160 6.64 -15.24 -0.54
CA PRO A 160 7.62 -15.58 0.50
C PRO A 160 8.33 -14.37 1.13
N ARG A 161 8.40 -13.26 0.40
CA ARG A 161 9.10 -12.04 0.81
C ARG A 161 8.10 -10.89 0.86
N HIS A 162 7.32 -10.83 1.94
CA HIS A 162 6.28 -9.80 2.09
C HIS A 162 6.30 -9.13 3.45
N TYR A 163 5.77 -7.90 3.47
CA TYR A 163 5.33 -7.19 4.65
C TYR A 163 3.89 -6.72 4.41
N ILE A 164 2.98 -7.06 5.31
CA ILE A 164 1.61 -6.53 5.32
C ILE A 164 1.53 -5.52 6.46
N MET A 165 1.22 -4.26 6.13
CA MET A 165 1.14 -3.18 7.12
C MET A 165 -0.30 -2.70 7.20
N ARG A 166 -1.00 -3.07 8.27
CA ARG A 166 -2.39 -2.67 8.53
C ARG A 166 -2.41 -1.32 9.24
N SER A 167 -3.31 -0.45 8.81
CA SER A 167 -3.47 0.89 9.36
C SER A 167 -4.93 1.29 9.43
N SER A 168 -5.23 2.27 10.28
CA SER A 168 -6.54 2.93 10.36
C SER A 168 -6.40 4.42 10.16
N TRP A 169 -7.46 5.09 9.69
CA TRP A 169 -7.61 6.54 9.63
C TRP A 169 -6.39 7.26 9.06
N VAL A 170 -6.00 6.91 7.84
CA VAL A 170 -4.83 7.48 7.17
C VAL A 170 -5.00 8.98 6.91
N ILE A 171 -4.08 9.78 7.45
CA ILE A 171 -4.07 11.24 7.37
C ILE A 171 -2.80 11.72 6.68
N GLY A 172 -2.96 12.39 5.55
CA GLY A 172 -1.84 12.93 4.78
C GLY A 172 -2.25 14.09 3.88
N GLU A 173 -1.51 14.26 2.80
CA GLU A 173 -1.87 15.21 1.75
C GLU A 173 -3.07 14.68 0.95
N GLY A 174 -3.92 15.57 0.46
CA GLY A 174 -5.13 15.19 -0.26
C GLY A 174 -6.35 15.06 0.64
N ARG A 175 -7.37 14.34 0.16
CA ARG A 175 -8.66 14.21 0.84
C ARG A 175 -8.58 13.16 1.96
N ASN A 176 -8.99 13.55 3.18
CA ASN A 176 -9.08 12.65 4.33
C ASN A 176 -10.20 13.10 5.27
N PHE A 177 -10.49 12.29 6.29
CA PHE A 177 -11.58 12.54 7.24
C PHE A 177 -11.44 13.91 7.93
N VAL A 178 -10.26 14.27 8.43
CA VAL A 178 -10.02 15.54 9.15
C VAL A 178 -10.32 16.74 8.25
N LYS A 179 -9.81 16.73 7.01
CA LYS A 179 -10.06 17.81 6.04
C LYS A 179 -11.53 17.85 5.62
N THR A 180 -12.19 16.70 5.49
CA THR A 180 -13.63 16.62 5.20
C THR A 180 -14.44 17.23 6.31
N MET A 181 -14.17 16.89 7.58
CA MET A 181 -14.87 17.45 8.74
C MET A 181 -14.65 18.96 8.86
N ARG A 182 -13.42 19.42 8.65
CA ARG A 182 -13.12 20.86 8.61
C ARG A 182 -13.94 21.58 7.54
N GLY A 183 -13.95 21.07 6.31
CA GLY A 183 -14.72 21.69 5.22
C GLY A 183 -16.23 21.68 5.48
N LEU A 184 -16.77 20.62 6.10
CA LEU A 184 -18.18 20.60 6.52
C LEU A 184 -18.46 21.61 7.64
N SER A 185 -17.56 21.74 8.61
CA SER A 185 -17.67 22.73 9.69
C SER A 185 -17.67 24.16 9.15
N ASP A 186 -16.77 24.45 8.19
CA ASP A 186 -16.72 25.77 7.55
C ASP A 186 -18.03 26.09 6.81
N ARG A 187 -18.67 25.08 6.19
CA ARG A 187 -19.97 25.23 5.52
C ARG A 187 -21.11 25.47 6.50
N VAL A 188 -21.16 24.74 7.62
CA VAL A 188 -22.18 24.97 8.68
C VAL A 188 -22.06 26.40 9.26
N ALA A 189 -20.85 26.91 9.35
CA ALA A 189 -20.59 28.26 9.84
C ALA A 189 -20.89 29.38 8.80
N ALA A 190 -21.06 29.02 7.52
CA ALA A 190 -21.32 30.00 6.47
C ALA A 190 -22.80 30.42 6.44
N PRO A 191 -23.12 31.74 6.49
CA PRO A 191 -24.51 32.22 6.58
C PRO A 191 -25.41 31.81 5.43
N ASP A 192 -24.84 31.60 4.25
CA ASP A 192 -25.57 31.33 3.00
C ASP A 192 -25.55 29.85 2.60
N ASP A 193 -24.91 28.95 3.35
CA ASP A 193 -24.92 27.51 3.06
C ASP A 193 -26.19 26.85 3.64
N LYS A 194 -26.70 25.87 2.93
CA LYS A 194 -27.90 25.11 3.34
C LYS A 194 -27.60 24.02 4.38
N LEU A 195 -26.31 23.80 4.70
CA LEU A 195 -25.89 22.81 5.66
C LEU A 195 -26.02 23.38 7.06
N ASP A 196 -26.98 22.89 7.84
CA ASP A 196 -27.27 23.35 9.20
C ASP A 196 -26.60 22.50 10.29
N LYS A 197 -26.24 21.26 9.98
CA LYS A 197 -25.60 20.31 10.90
C LYS A 197 -24.75 19.29 10.20
N ILE A 198 -23.78 18.75 10.91
CA ILE A 198 -22.97 17.61 10.50
C ILE A 198 -23.45 16.38 11.28
N THR A 199 -23.72 15.29 10.56
CA THR A 199 -24.00 13.99 11.18
C THR A 199 -22.83 13.07 10.91
N VAL A 200 -22.27 12.48 11.96
CA VAL A 200 -21.18 11.50 11.90
C VAL A 200 -21.52 10.32 12.79
N VAL A 201 -20.99 9.15 12.43
CA VAL A 201 -21.02 7.98 13.31
C VAL A 201 -20.10 8.22 14.50
N ASP A 202 -20.48 7.73 15.69
CA ASP A 202 -19.75 7.94 16.95
C ASP A 202 -19.34 6.61 17.63
N ASP A 203 -19.60 5.49 16.97
CA ASP A 203 -19.31 4.14 17.43
C ASP A 203 -18.05 3.51 16.77
N GLN A 204 -17.35 4.26 15.92
CA GLN A 204 -16.11 3.82 15.28
C GLN A 204 -14.89 4.33 16.05
N LEU A 205 -14.30 3.44 16.86
CA LEU A 205 -13.06 3.71 17.57
C LEU A 205 -11.87 3.35 16.68
N GLY A 206 -10.90 4.25 16.56
CA GLY A 206 -9.71 4.02 15.75
C GLY A 206 -8.58 4.99 16.11
N ARG A 207 -7.41 4.73 15.57
CA ARG A 207 -6.22 5.58 15.75
C ARG A 207 -5.85 6.25 14.44
N LEU A 208 -5.43 7.51 14.50
CA LEU A 208 -4.92 8.23 13.34
C LEU A 208 -3.56 7.66 12.94
N THR A 209 -3.38 7.36 11.65
CA THR A 209 -2.10 6.99 11.05
C THR A 209 -1.65 8.12 10.13
N PHE A 210 -0.60 8.84 10.50
CA PHE A 210 -0.04 9.85 9.61
C PHE A 210 0.77 9.18 8.50
N THR A 211 0.57 9.62 7.26
CA THR A 211 1.26 9.05 6.09
C THR A 211 2.78 9.15 6.19
N ARG A 212 3.29 10.18 6.87
CA ARG A 212 4.71 10.33 7.13
C ARG A 212 5.25 9.20 7.99
N ASP A 213 4.58 8.91 9.11
CA ASP A 213 5.00 7.87 10.04
C ASP A 213 4.91 6.49 9.39
N MET A 214 3.85 6.26 8.58
CA MET A 214 3.70 5.03 7.82
C MET A 214 4.80 4.86 6.77
N ALA A 215 5.17 5.92 6.05
CA ALA A 215 6.28 5.88 5.12
C ALA A 215 7.61 5.58 5.84
N GLU A 216 7.86 6.21 6.99
CA GLU A 216 9.04 5.92 7.82
C GLU A 216 9.07 4.47 8.31
N ALA A 217 7.92 3.92 8.71
CA ALA A 217 7.80 2.51 9.09
C ALA A 217 8.11 1.57 7.93
N ILE A 218 7.60 1.86 6.71
CA ILE A 218 7.91 1.09 5.49
C ILE A 218 9.43 1.07 5.25
N PHE A 219 10.07 2.24 5.26
CA PHE A 219 11.52 2.31 5.06
C PHE A 219 12.27 1.60 6.19
N HIS A 220 11.80 1.72 7.43
CA HIS A 220 12.44 1.06 8.58
C HIS A 220 12.44 -0.46 8.44
N VAL A 221 11.31 -1.10 8.11
CA VAL A 221 11.26 -2.58 7.97
C VAL A 221 12.13 -3.06 6.80
N LEU A 222 12.25 -2.26 5.72
CA LEU A 222 13.11 -2.57 4.59
C LEU A 222 14.60 -2.41 4.93
N ASP A 223 14.99 -1.31 5.58
CA ASP A 223 16.37 -1.02 5.98
C ASP A 223 16.87 -2.01 7.04
N ALA A 224 16.03 -2.33 8.02
CA ALA A 224 16.33 -3.28 9.09
C ALA A 224 16.30 -4.74 8.60
N LYS A 225 15.79 -5.01 7.38
CA LYS A 225 15.51 -6.37 6.90
C LYS A 225 14.74 -7.17 7.95
N ALA A 226 13.67 -6.57 8.48
CA ALA A 226 12.84 -7.20 9.50
C ALA A 226 12.35 -8.58 9.03
N PRO A 227 11.98 -9.49 9.94
CA PRO A 227 11.34 -10.75 9.55
C PRO A 227 10.11 -10.47 8.68
N TYR A 228 9.93 -11.27 7.62
CA TYR A 228 8.75 -11.17 6.75
C TYR A 228 7.48 -11.57 7.51
N GLY A 229 6.36 -10.93 7.19
CA GLY A 229 5.06 -11.20 7.80
C GLY A 229 4.14 -9.96 7.82
N THR A 230 3.22 -9.97 8.76
CA THR A 230 2.27 -8.86 9.02
C THR A 230 2.78 -7.99 10.14
#